data_448e9708f6fcd0e842a3f697ebc8cc57
#
_entry.id   448e9708f6fcd0e842a3f697ebc8cc57
#
_cell.length_a   1.000
_cell.length_b   1.000
_cell.length_c   1.000
_cell.angle_alpha   90.00
_cell.angle_beta   90.00
_cell.angle_gamma   90.00
#
_symmetry.space_group_name_H-M   'P 1'
#
loop_
_entity.id
_entity.type
_entity.pdbx_description
1 polymer ?
#
loop_
_entity_poly.entity_id
_entity_poly.type
_entity_poly.pdbx_seq_one_letter_code
_entity_poly.pdbx_strand_id
1 'polypeptide(L)'
;MFTIENDQLRISVKSKGAELDSLFSKETGLEYLWSGDPAFWAKKSPILFPIVGTLKDNTYHYNNKPYHLTRHGFARDRDFAVTAQTGNSLTLTLASDDATLAVYPFTFRLEVVYTIVNNELEVKYIVLNEGQNNMFFSIGGHPAFRLPLEEGTAYDDYYFEFSRLEDARRWMISHGGLIEPTTVPFITNDNRLDISKDMFRHDAIVFKYLNSDSIKLKTKKSRHGLEVRFPRFPFLGLWAAPHADFVCIEPWCGIADSTSTKQELINKEGINLLTPGQEFERKWSVVVY
;
A
#
# COMPACT_ATOMS: atom_id res chain seq x y z
N MET A 1 4.00 12.08 -16.56
CA MET A 1 4.51 12.29 -15.18
C MET A 1 4.08 13.67 -14.75
N PHE A 2 3.56 13.82 -13.53
CA PHE A 2 3.07 15.05 -12.94
C PHE A 2 3.86 15.37 -11.69
N THR A 3 4.13 16.64 -11.43
CA THR A 3 4.90 17.09 -10.27
C THR A 3 4.09 18.11 -9.50
N ILE A 4 4.10 17.98 -8.18
CA ILE A 4 3.64 18.99 -7.23
C ILE A 4 4.72 19.21 -6.17
N GLU A 5 4.79 20.40 -5.62
CA GLU A 5 5.81 20.74 -4.64
C GLU A 5 5.40 21.89 -3.72
N ASN A 6 6.06 21.98 -2.60
CA ASN A 6 6.09 23.15 -1.73
C ASN A 6 7.55 23.52 -1.40
N ASP A 7 7.78 24.33 -0.38
CA ASP A 7 9.13 24.75 0.02
C ASP A 7 9.97 23.58 0.58
N GLN A 8 9.34 22.51 1.09
CA GLN A 8 10.01 21.41 1.78
C GLN A 8 10.05 20.10 0.95
N LEU A 9 8.99 19.80 0.20
CA LEU A 9 8.86 18.56 -0.56
C LEU A 9 8.62 18.80 -2.03
N ARG A 10 9.09 17.87 -2.85
CA ARG A 10 8.70 17.69 -4.25
C ARG A 10 8.37 16.23 -4.47
N ILE A 11 7.21 15.95 -5.06
CA ILE A 11 6.84 14.60 -5.49
C ILE A 11 6.60 14.56 -6.98
N SER A 12 6.76 13.38 -7.57
CA SER A 12 6.31 13.09 -8.92
C SER A 12 5.42 11.84 -8.94
N VAL A 13 4.41 11.85 -9.82
CA VAL A 13 3.41 10.80 -9.95
C VAL A 13 3.24 10.45 -11.43
N LYS A 14 3.17 9.15 -11.76
CA LYS A 14 2.87 8.64 -13.10
C LYS A 14 1.35 8.61 -13.34
N SER A 15 0.89 8.80 -14.58
CA SER A 15 -0.50 8.51 -14.95
C SER A 15 -0.80 7.03 -14.81
N LYS A 16 0.13 6.17 -15.22
CA LYS A 16 -0.02 4.71 -15.08
C LYS A 16 -0.02 4.31 -13.62
N GLY A 17 -1.13 3.73 -13.17
CA GLY A 17 -1.34 3.29 -11.80
C GLY A 17 -1.52 4.42 -10.80
N ALA A 18 -1.56 5.70 -11.23
CA ALA A 18 -1.41 6.86 -10.35
C ALA A 18 -0.22 6.68 -9.40
N GLU A 19 0.85 5.99 -9.86
CA GLU A 19 1.95 5.53 -8.99
C GLU A 19 2.86 6.69 -8.60
N LEU A 20 3.09 6.87 -7.30
CA LEU A 20 4.10 7.78 -6.78
C LEU A 20 5.49 7.33 -7.25
N ASP A 21 6.23 8.21 -7.92
CA ASP A 21 7.53 7.90 -8.54
C ASP A 21 8.72 8.55 -7.81
N SER A 22 8.50 9.62 -7.07
CA SER A 22 9.53 10.32 -6.29
C SER A 22 8.90 10.98 -5.06
N LEU A 23 9.63 10.94 -3.95
CA LEU A 23 9.36 11.67 -2.72
C LEU A 23 10.68 12.30 -2.26
N PHE A 24 10.94 13.51 -2.75
CA PHE A 24 12.19 14.22 -2.53
C PHE A 24 12.03 15.32 -1.48
N SER A 25 12.86 15.31 -0.44
CA SER A 25 12.95 16.39 0.53
C SER A 25 13.96 17.44 0.06
N LYS A 26 13.51 18.67 -0.08
CA LYS A 26 14.36 19.82 -0.44
C LYS A 26 15.29 20.24 0.72
N GLU A 27 14.86 19.98 1.95
CA GLU A 27 15.61 20.31 3.16
C GLU A 27 16.81 19.36 3.35
N THR A 28 16.59 18.05 3.22
CA THR A 28 17.64 17.03 3.44
C THR A 28 18.42 16.71 2.16
N GLY A 29 17.88 17.03 0.98
CA GLY A 29 18.42 16.63 -0.31
C GLY A 29 18.26 15.13 -0.62
N LEU A 30 17.43 14.40 0.15
CA LEU A 30 17.27 12.95 0.03
C LEU A 30 16.02 12.56 -0.78
N GLU A 31 16.17 11.51 -1.60
CA GLU A 31 15.07 10.77 -2.19
C GLU A 31 14.68 9.62 -1.25
N TYR A 32 13.44 9.59 -0.82
CA TYR A 32 12.93 8.62 0.14
C TYR A 32 12.33 7.37 -0.50
N LEU A 33 11.94 7.44 -1.79
CA LEU A 33 11.43 6.27 -2.49
C LEU A 33 12.54 5.41 -3.08
N TRP A 34 12.23 4.14 -3.22
CA TRP A 34 13.00 3.17 -4.00
C TRP A 34 13.17 3.62 -5.46
N SER A 35 14.32 3.30 -6.05
CA SER A 35 14.64 3.68 -7.44
C SER A 35 13.75 3.01 -8.50
N GLY A 36 13.15 1.86 -8.15
CA GLY A 36 12.40 1.03 -9.10
C GLY A 36 13.33 0.20 -10.01
N ASP A 37 14.52 -0.19 -9.51
CA ASP A 37 15.46 -1.02 -10.26
C ASP A 37 14.81 -2.36 -10.66
N PRO A 38 14.63 -2.64 -11.98
CA PRO A 38 13.98 -3.85 -12.46
C PRO A 38 14.75 -5.14 -12.16
N ALA A 39 16.02 -5.05 -11.78
CA ALA A 39 16.79 -6.21 -11.33
C ALA A 39 16.23 -6.83 -10.03
N PHE A 40 15.50 -6.02 -9.23
CA PHE A 40 14.87 -6.44 -7.98
C PHE A 40 13.36 -6.28 -8.05
N TRP A 41 12.87 -5.05 -8.26
CA TRP A 41 11.45 -4.74 -8.33
C TRP A 41 11.19 -3.41 -9.06
N ALA A 42 10.52 -3.49 -10.21
CA ALA A 42 10.33 -2.37 -11.13
C ALA A 42 9.23 -1.37 -10.73
N LYS A 43 8.55 -1.58 -9.61
CA LYS A 43 7.54 -0.66 -9.06
C LYS A 43 8.13 0.15 -7.92
N LYS A 44 7.45 1.25 -7.54
CA LYS A 44 7.86 2.11 -6.42
C LYS A 44 6.78 2.28 -5.36
N SER A 45 5.53 2.49 -5.77
CA SER A 45 4.40 2.70 -4.86
C SER A 45 3.07 2.37 -5.56
N PRO A 46 2.86 1.13 -6.01
CA PRO A 46 1.63 0.78 -6.72
C PRO A 46 0.41 0.85 -5.81
N ILE A 47 -0.72 1.22 -6.41
CA ILE A 47 -2.03 1.22 -5.76
C ILE A 47 -2.68 -0.13 -5.97
N LEU A 48 -3.19 -0.71 -4.89
CA LEU A 48 -3.81 -2.02 -4.84
C LEU A 48 -5.33 -1.85 -4.90
N PHE A 49 -5.95 -2.19 -6.03
CA PHE A 49 -7.41 -2.12 -6.24
C PHE A 49 -7.82 -2.95 -7.47
N PRO A 50 -8.95 -3.63 -7.49
CA PRO A 50 -10.00 -3.68 -6.45
C PRO A 50 -9.77 -4.80 -5.41
N ILE A 51 -8.62 -5.44 -5.41
CA ILE A 51 -8.21 -6.42 -4.42
C ILE A 51 -6.82 -6.10 -3.88
N VAL A 52 -6.54 -6.54 -2.64
CA VAL A 52 -5.23 -6.54 -2.01
C VAL A 52 -4.74 -7.98 -1.90
N GLY A 53 -3.47 -8.22 -2.26
CA GLY A 53 -2.87 -9.54 -2.24
C GLY A 53 -3.38 -10.45 -3.36
N THR A 54 -3.25 -11.75 -3.14
CA THR A 54 -3.59 -12.81 -4.10
C THR A 54 -4.98 -13.36 -3.81
N LEU A 55 -5.76 -13.62 -4.85
CA LEU A 55 -6.94 -14.48 -4.81
C LEU A 55 -6.53 -15.93 -5.02
N LYS A 56 -7.17 -16.87 -4.36
CA LYS A 56 -6.96 -18.29 -4.60
C LYS A 56 -7.27 -18.61 -6.06
N ASP A 57 -6.34 -19.26 -6.75
CA ASP A 57 -6.42 -19.56 -8.18
C ASP A 57 -6.66 -18.32 -9.07
N ASN A 58 -6.27 -17.12 -8.60
CA ASN A 58 -6.55 -15.83 -9.23
C ASN A 58 -8.05 -15.63 -9.55
N THR A 59 -8.94 -16.27 -8.80
CA THR A 59 -10.37 -16.35 -9.10
C THR A 59 -11.19 -15.95 -7.88
N TYR A 60 -12.28 -15.23 -8.13
CA TYR A 60 -13.35 -15.01 -7.17
C TYR A 60 -14.70 -15.27 -7.83
N HIS A 61 -15.73 -15.55 -7.01
CA HIS A 61 -17.10 -15.72 -7.46
C HIS A 61 -17.97 -14.56 -6.98
N TYR A 62 -18.81 -14.09 -7.87
CA TYR A 62 -19.85 -13.11 -7.57
C TYR A 62 -21.11 -13.41 -8.38
N ASN A 63 -22.27 -13.51 -7.70
CA ASN A 63 -23.54 -13.91 -8.32
C ASN A 63 -23.42 -15.22 -9.13
N ASN A 64 -22.77 -16.23 -8.57
CA ASN A 64 -22.53 -17.55 -9.18
C ASN A 64 -21.71 -17.50 -10.49
N LYS A 65 -20.97 -16.44 -10.75
CA LYS A 65 -20.07 -16.31 -11.89
C LYS A 65 -18.62 -16.18 -11.43
N PRO A 66 -17.68 -16.91 -12.07
CA PRO A 66 -16.25 -16.71 -11.79
C PRO A 66 -15.73 -15.46 -12.52
N TYR A 67 -14.81 -14.77 -11.84
CA TYR A 67 -14.05 -13.64 -12.36
C TYR A 67 -12.58 -13.83 -12.01
N HIS A 68 -11.69 -13.31 -12.84
CA HIS A 68 -10.25 -13.49 -12.67
C HIS A 68 -9.55 -12.15 -12.47
N LEU A 69 -8.75 -12.07 -11.41
CA LEU A 69 -7.88 -10.93 -11.12
C LEU A 69 -6.52 -11.44 -10.66
N THR A 70 -5.46 -10.86 -11.18
CA THR A 70 -4.11 -11.11 -10.71
C THR A 70 -3.85 -10.43 -9.37
N ARG A 71 -2.77 -10.82 -8.69
CA ARG A 71 -2.34 -10.25 -7.40
C ARG A 71 -2.42 -8.70 -7.44
N HIS A 72 -3.08 -8.12 -6.44
CA HIS A 72 -3.30 -6.69 -6.25
C HIS A 72 -4.25 -6.00 -7.24
N GLY A 73 -4.96 -6.77 -8.08
CA GLY A 73 -5.92 -6.23 -9.04
C GLY A 73 -5.26 -5.47 -10.20
N PHE A 74 -6.02 -4.56 -10.80
CA PHE A 74 -5.66 -3.93 -12.07
C PHE A 74 -5.28 -2.45 -12.00
N ALA A 75 -5.63 -1.71 -10.95
CA ALA A 75 -5.48 -0.24 -10.92
C ALA A 75 -4.03 0.19 -11.23
N ARG A 76 -3.04 -0.52 -10.70
CA ARG A 76 -1.62 -0.24 -10.90
C ARG A 76 -1.13 -0.34 -12.35
N ASP A 77 -1.94 -0.92 -13.24
CA ASP A 77 -1.58 -1.15 -14.65
C ASP A 77 -2.46 -0.33 -15.60
N ARG A 78 -3.41 0.47 -15.08
CA ARG A 78 -4.30 1.37 -15.84
C ARG A 78 -3.78 2.80 -15.84
N ASP A 79 -4.12 3.54 -16.88
CA ASP A 79 -3.85 4.97 -16.94
C ASP A 79 -4.96 5.74 -16.24
N PHE A 80 -4.57 6.63 -15.34
CA PHE A 80 -5.45 7.54 -14.63
C PHE A 80 -5.44 8.91 -15.32
N ALA A 81 -6.59 9.54 -15.42
CA ALA A 81 -6.71 10.91 -15.86
C ALA A 81 -6.44 11.89 -14.70
N VAL A 82 -5.71 12.97 -14.94
CA VAL A 82 -5.62 14.08 -14.00
C VAL A 82 -6.93 14.87 -14.05
N THR A 83 -7.64 14.94 -12.93
CA THR A 83 -8.92 15.66 -12.83
C THR A 83 -8.80 16.97 -12.06
N ALA A 84 -7.77 17.11 -11.20
CA ALA A 84 -7.44 18.38 -10.55
C ALA A 84 -5.94 18.45 -10.22
N GLN A 85 -5.37 19.64 -10.32
CA GLN A 85 -3.99 19.91 -9.91
C GLN A 85 -3.84 21.35 -9.41
N THR A 86 -3.14 21.51 -8.29
CA THR A 86 -2.67 22.80 -7.76
C THR A 86 -1.16 22.73 -7.54
N GLY A 87 -0.55 23.74 -6.94
CA GLY A 87 0.89 23.70 -6.60
C GLY A 87 1.28 22.56 -5.68
N ASN A 88 0.41 22.21 -4.73
CA ASN A 88 0.68 21.22 -3.69
C ASN A 88 -0.33 20.06 -3.63
N SER A 89 -1.24 19.95 -4.59
CA SER A 89 -2.22 18.84 -4.65
C SER A 89 -2.43 18.36 -6.08
N LEU A 90 -2.63 17.06 -6.23
CA LEU A 90 -2.87 16.37 -7.51
C LEU A 90 -3.93 15.27 -7.30
N THR A 91 -4.98 15.30 -8.12
CA THR A 91 -6.02 14.27 -8.16
C THR A 91 -5.94 13.51 -9.46
N LEU A 92 -5.82 12.18 -9.37
CA LEU A 92 -5.87 11.28 -10.52
C LEU A 92 -7.07 10.35 -10.36
N THR A 93 -7.80 10.14 -11.46
CA THR A 93 -9.07 9.40 -11.45
C THR A 93 -9.04 8.25 -12.46
N LEU A 94 -9.51 7.09 -12.01
CA LEU A 94 -9.81 5.91 -12.82
C LEU A 94 -11.30 5.61 -12.69
N ALA A 95 -12.02 5.63 -13.81
CA ALA A 95 -13.41 5.15 -13.89
C ALA A 95 -13.45 3.74 -14.48
N SER A 96 -14.51 3.00 -14.17
CA SER A 96 -14.79 1.71 -14.81
C SER A 96 -14.96 1.87 -16.32
N ASP A 97 -14.49 0.90 -17.08
CA ASP A 97 -14.64 0.74 -18.51
C ASP A 97 -15.06 -0.71 -18.85
N ASP A 98 -15.33 -1.01 -20.10
CA ASP A 98 -15.75 -2.36 -20.53
C ASP A 98 -14.70 -3.41 -20.14
N ALA A 99 -13.41 -3.07 -20.19
CA ALA A 99 -12.34 -4.01 -19.84
C ALA A 99 -12.26 -4.27 -18.32
N THR A 100 -12.52 -3.26 -17.49
CA THR A 100 -12.62 -3.46 -16.03
C THR A 100 -13.89 -4.20 -15.65
N LEU A 101 -15.02 -3.88 -16.28
CA LEU A 101 -16.31 -4.54 -16.06
C LEU A 101 -16.29 -6.04 -16.41
N ALA A 102 -15.49 -6.44 -17.39
CA ALA A 102 -15.32 -7.84 -17.77
C ALA A 102 -14.68 -8.70 -16.66
N VAL A 103 -13.82 -8.12 -15.80
CA VAL A 103 -13.09 -8.82 -14.73
C VAL A 103 -13.54 -8.40 -13.33
N TYR A 104 -14.28 -7.28 -13.21
CA TYR A 104 -14.79 -6.71 -11.97
C TYR A 104 -16.12 -6.00 -12.26
N PRO A 105 -17.29 -6.67 -12.08
CA PRO A 105 -18.57 -6.25 -12.62
C PRO A 105 -19.25 -5.17 -11.78
N PHE A 106 -18.51 -4.11 -11.45
CA PHE A 106 -19.02 -2.97 -10.68
C PHE A 106 -18.63 -1.67 -11.37
N THR A 107 -19.59 -0.77 -11.51
CA THR A 107 -19.33 0.60 -12.00
C THR A 107 -18.79 1.42 -10.86
N PHE A 108 -17.56 1.89 -11.00
CA PHE A 108 -16.84 2.60 -9.94
C PHE A 108 -16.12 3.82 -10.48
N ARG A 109 -15.80 4.73 -9.57
CA ARG A 109 -14.79 5.76 -9.73
C ARG A 109 -13.80 5.66 -8.56
N LEU A 110 -12.53 5.56 -8.89
CA LEU A 110 -11.41 5.60 -7.95
C LEU A 110 -10.64 6.90 -8.15
N GLU A 111 -10.55 7.71 -7.11
CA GLU A 111 -9.69 8.89 -7.09
C GLU A 111 -8.53 8.67 -6.13
N VAL A 112 -7.35 9.09 -6.57
CA VAL A 112 -6.14 9.12 -5.75
C VAL A 112 -5.71 10.58 -5.64
N VAL A 113 -5.75 11.10 -4.42
CA VAL A 113 -5.41 12.49 -4.14
C VAL A 113 -4.09 12.54 -3.37
N TYR A 114 -3.10 13.15 -3.97
CA TYR A 114 -1.82 13.49 -3.35
C TYR A 114 -1.85 14.94 -2.88
N THR A 115 -1.51 15.18 -1.62
CA THR A 115 -1.42 16.53 -1.07
C THR A 115 -0.17 16.68 -0.23
N ILE A 116 0.59 17.76 -0.45
CA ILE A 116 1.77 18.08 0.34
C ILE A 116 1.40 19.14 1.38
N VAL A 117 1.69 18.83 2.65
CA VAL A 117 1.50 19.72 3.80
C VAL A 117 2.82 19.78 4.59
N ASN A 118 3.56 20.87 4.49
CA ASN A 118 4.90 20.97 5.08
C ASN A 118 5.82 19.85 4.57
N ASN A 119 6.40 19.04 5.47
CA ASN A 119 7.23 17.86 5.19
C ASN A 119 6.42 16.54 5.18
N GLU A 120 5.10 16.62 5.04
CA GLU A 120 4.19 15.46 4.98
C GLU A 120 3.56 15.34 3.60
N LEU A 121 3.62 14.13 3.02
CA LEU A 121 2.81 13.74 1.86
C LEU A 121 1.61 12.94 2.34
N GLU A 122 0.40 13.43 2.06
CA GLU A 122 -0.85 12.72 2.24
C GLU A 122 -1.26 12.03 0.95
N VAL A 123 -1.69 10.77 1.05
CA VAL A 123 -2.26 9.97 -0.04
C VAL A 123 -3.65 9.52 0.36
N LYS A 124 -4.67 10.08 -0.29
CA LYS A 124 -6.07 9.77 -0.01
C LYS A 124 -6.69 9.01 -1.18
N TYR A 125 -7.35 7.92 -0.84
CA TYR A 125 -8.18 7.13 -1.75
C TYR A 125 -9.64 7.49 -1.55
N ILE A 126 -10.34 7.75 -2.65
CA ILE A 126 -11.78 7.94 -2.70
C ILE A 126 -12.33 6.91 -3.68
N VAL A 127 -13.22 6.04 -3.21
CA VAL A 127 -13.87 5.02 -4.03
C VAL A 127 -15.37 5.29 -4.02
N LEU A 128 -15.93 5.56 -5.17
CA LEU A 128 -17.37 5.80 -5.34
C LEU A 128 -18.02 4.62 -6.08
N ASN A 129 -19.11 4.11 -5.54
CA ASN A 129 -19.99 3.16 -6.26
C ASN A 129 -20.95 3.93 -7.16
N GLU A 130 -20.64 3.99 -8.46
CA GLU A 130 -21.50 4.63 -9.48
C GLU A 130 -22.53 3.66 -10.10
N GLY A 131 -22.55 2.40 -9.64
CA GLY A 131 -23.47 1.36 -10.10
C GLY A 131 -24.81 1.36 -9.37
N GLN A 132 -25.64 0.37 -9.73
CA GLN A 132 -26.99 0.18 -9.16
C GLN A 132 -27.02 -0.92 -8.10
N ASN A 133 -25.93 -1.64 -7.89
CA ASN A 133 -25.82 -2.76 -6.95
C ASN A 133 -24.73 -2.48 -5.90
N ASN A 134 -24.78 -3.23 -4.81
CA ASN A 134 -23.69 -3.21 -3.82
C ASN A 134 -22.36 -3.58 -4.47
N MET A 135 -21.35 -2.80 -4.21
CA MET A 135 -19.97 -2.98 -4.70
C MET A 135 -19.06 -3.47 -3.58
N PHE A 136 -18.21 -4.44 -3.88
CA PHE A 136 -17.28 -5.05 -2.94
C PHE A 136 -15.85 -4.86 -3.42
N PHE A 137 -14.97 -4.29 -2.61
CA PHE A 137 -13.59 -3.99 -3.00
C PHE A 137 -12.63 -4.04 -1.82
N SER A 138 -11.35 -4.15 -2.15
CA SER A 138 -10.24 -3.85 -1.25
C SER A 138 -9.39 -2.75 -1.86
N ILE A 139 -8.69 -1.99 -1.01
CA ILE A 139 -7.77 -0.93 -1.45
C ILE A 139 -6.56 -0.85 -0.52
N GLY A 140 -5.41 -0.49 -1.06
CA GLY A 140 -4.20 -0.27 -0.26
C GLY A 140 -3.09 0.43 -1.02
N GLY A 141 -2.07 0.86 -0.27
CA GLY A 141 -0.81 1.36 -0.79
C GLY A 141 0.30 0.33 -0.65
N HIS A 142 1.29 0.43 -1.53
CA HIS A 142 2.46 -0.42 -1.51
C HIS A 142 3.75 0.42 -1.72
N PRO A 143 3.94 1.51 -0.93
CA PRO A 143 5.11 2.36 -1.08
C PRO A 143 6.37 1.64 -0.62
N ALA A 144 7.41 1.69 -1.47
CA ALA A 144 8.76 1.21 -1.16
C ALA A 144 9.65 2.39 -0.81
N PHE A 145 10.20 2.37 0.39
CA PHE A 145 11.12 3.38 0.87
C PHE A 145 12.56 2.88 0.71
N ARG A 146 13.41 3.72 0.16
CA ARG A 146 14.83 3.43 0.00
C ARG A 146 15.47 3.09 1.34
N LEU A 147 16.36 2.11 1.36
CA LEU A 147 17.10 1.68 2.53
C LEU A 147 18.46 1.10 2.12
N PRO A 148 19.61 1.67 2.54
CA PRO A 148 19.75 2.82 3.43
C PRO A 148 19.29 4.15 2.80
N LEU A 149 18.84 5.09 3.63
CA LEU A 149 18.38 6.40 3.17
C LEU A 149 19.56 7.27 2.69
N GLU A 150 20.73 7.14 3.32
CA GLU A 150 21.90 7.98 3.06
C GLU A 150 23.21 7.21 3.15
N GLU A 151 24.25 7.78 2.60
CA GLU A 151 25.61 7.25 2.67
C GLU A 151 26.10 7.16 4.13
N GLY A 152 26.95 6.17 4.42
CA GLY A 152 27.48 5.93 5.76
C GLY A 152 26.56 5.11 6.67
N THR A 153 25.37 4.75 6.19
CA THR A 153 24.46 3.82 6.88
C THR A 153 24.29 2.53 6.07
N ALA A 154 24.00 1.43 6.76
CA ALA A 154 23.71 0.12 6.17
C ALA A 154 22.24 -0.26 6.40
N TYR A 155 21.73 -1.21 5.61
CA TYR A 155 20.35 -1.71 5.71
C TYR A 155 19.99 -2.13 7.14
N ASP A 156 20.88 -2.88 7.80
CA ASP A 156 20.67 -3.44 9.13
C ASP A 156 20.90 -2.42 10.28
N ASP A 157 21.26 -1.19 9.95
CA ASP A 157 21.33 -0.09 10.94
C ASP A 157 19.96 0.48 11.26
N TYR A 158 18.95 0.14 10.45
CA TYR A 158 17.60 0.69 10.56
C TYR A 158 16.69 -0.23 11.37
N TYR A 159 15.63 0.39 11.92
CA TYR A 159 14.59 -0.31 12.66
C TYR A 159 13.24 0.40 12.47
N PHE A 160 12.18 -0.35 12.62
CA PHE A 160 10.84 0.18 12.76
C PHE A 160 10.56 0.53 14.21
N GLU A 161 9.85 1.65 14.42
CA GLU A 161 9.33 2.07 15.71
C GLU A 161 7.83 2.33 15.56
N PHE A 162 7.02 1.46 16.14
CA PHE A 162 5.57 1.58 16.16
C PHE A 162 5.14 2.66 17.16
N SER A 163 4.00 3.32 16.92
CA SER A 163 3.52 4.42 17.79
C SER A 163 3.07 3.94 19.17
N ARG A 164 2.81 2.65 19.34
CA ARG A 164 2.39 2.02 20.60
C ARG A 164 3.10 0.69 20.79
N LEU A 165 3.07 0.17 22.03
CA LEU A 165 3.50 -1.19 22.31
C LEU A 165 2.58 -2.19 21.58
N GLU A 166 3.19 -3.19 20.99
CA GLU A 166 2.52 -4.25 20.24
C GLU A 166 2.77 -5.62 20.86
N ASP A 167 1.72 -6.43 20.86
CA ASP A 167 1.77 -7.88 20.96
C ASP A 167 1.25 -8.46 19.65
N ALA A 168 2.07 -8.35 18.58
CA ALA A 168 1.63 -8.65 17.24
C ALA A 168 2.15 -10.00 16.76
N ARG A 169 1.24 -10.76 16.15
CA ARG A 169 1.58 -12.02 15.47
C ARG A 169 1.75 -11.78 13.99
N ARG A 170 2.76 -12.42 13.39
CA ARG A 170 2.91 -12.51 11.94
C ARG A 170 1.94 -13.57 11.41
N TRP A 171 1.08 -13.19 10.47
CA TRP A 171 0.28 -14.13 9.69
C TRP A 171 1.14 -14.73 8.59
N MET A 172 1.18 -16.06 8.53
CA MET A 172 2.00 -16.76 7.54
C MET A 172 1.37 -16.66 6.16
N ILE A 173 2.23 -16.62 5.15
CA ILE A 173 1.85 -16.59 3.74
C ILE A 173 2.30 -17.90 3.10
N SER A 174 1.40 -18.56 2.40
CA SER A 174 1.70 -19.77 1.61
C SER A 174 2.57 -19.42 0.41
N HIS A 175 3.20 -20.42 -0.18
CA HIS A 175 4.00 -20.24 -1.42
C HIS A 175 3.19 -19.60 -2.56
N GLY A 176 1.86 -19.76 -2.58
CA GLY A 176 0.95 -19.11 -3.54
C GLY A 176 0.53 -17.67 -3.17
N GLY A 177 1.04 -17.10 -2.07
CA GLY A 177 0.70 -15.74 -1.62
C GLY A 177 -0.64 -15.62 -0.90
N LEU A 178 -1.20 -16.73 -0.39
CA LEU A 178 -2.44 -16.78 0.38
C LEU A 178 -2.15 -16.73 1.87
N ILE A 179 -3.05 -16.17 2.65
CA ILE A 179 -2.95 -16.15 4.11
C ILE A 179 -3.23 -17.54 4.66
N GLU A 180 -2.30 -18.06 5.44
CA GLU A 180 -2.48 -19.31 6.18
C GLU A 180 -3.24 -19.09 7.50
N PRO A 181 -3.93 -20.11 8.02
CA PRO A 181 -4.62 -20.01 9.31
C PRO A 181 -3.63 -19.94 10.49
N THR A 182 -2.35 -20.19 10.23
CA THR A 182 -1.29 -20.22 11.24
C THR A 182 -0.64 -18.84 11.41
N THR A 183 -0.29 -18.54 12.65
CA THR A 183 0.45 -17.32 13.01
C THR A 183 1.62 -17.67 13.92
N VAL A 184 2.64 -16.81 13.93
CA VAL A 184 3.76 -16.89 14.86
C VAL A 184 3.86 -15.60 15.67
N PRO A 185 4.24 -15.61 16.96
CA PRO A 185 4.60 -14.41 17.70
C PRO A 185 5.72 -13.68 16.96
N PHE A 186 5.63 -12.36 16.85
CA PHE A 186 6.60 -11.58 16.09
C PHE A 186 7.08 -10.33 16.81
N ILE A 187 6.18 -9.59 17.44
CA ILE A 187 6.48 -8.48 18.35
C ILE A 187 5.83 -8.85 19.68
N THR A 188 6.56 -8.75 20.79
CA THR A 188 6.05 -9.11 22.11
C THR A 188 6.34 -7.98 23.08
N ASN A 189 5.29 -7.28 23.49
CA ASN A 189 5.32 -6.13 24.42
C ASN A 189 6.44 -5.13 24.08
N ASP A 190 6.60 -4.82 22.80
CA ASP A 190 7.63 -3.93 22.28
C ASP A 190 7.02 -3.00 21.21
N ASN A 191 7.65 -1.87 20.97
CA ASN A 191 7.33 -1.00 19.85
C ASN A 191 8.45 -0.91 18.81
N ARG A 192 9.54 -1.69 19.00
CA ARG A 192 10.68 -1.70 18.10
C ARG A 192 10.82 -3.04 17.39
N LEU A 193 11.16 -2.97 16.10
CA LEU A 193 11.45 -4.11 15.27
C LEU A 193 12.71 -3.80 14.45
N ASP A 194 13.83 -4.43 14.79
CA ASP A 194 15.08 -4.29 14.02
C ASP A 194 14.92 -4.91 12.63
N ILE A 195 15.44 -4.24 11.61
CA ILE A 195 15.29 -4.65 10.21
C ILE A 195 16.53 -5.44 9.77
N SER A 196 16.29 -6.53 9.07
CA SER A 196 17.33 -7.25 8.31
C SER A 196 16.78 -7.75 6.98
N LYS A 197 17.63 -7.96 5.99
CA LYS A 197 17.19 -8.50 4.68
C LYS A 197 16.59 -9.90 4.82
N ASP A 198 17.05 -10.70 5.78
CA ASP A 198 16.55 -12.06 6.03
C ASP A 198 15.12 -12.11 6.56
N MET A 199 14.60 -11.03 7.17
CA MET A 199 13.26 -11.05 7.75
C MET A 199 12.16 -11.26 6.70
N PHE A 200 12.44 -10.94 5.43
CA PHE A 200 11.51 -11.06 4.31
C PHE A 200 11.69 -12.33 3.47
N ARG A 201 12.57 -13.25 3.86
CA ARG A 201 12.86 -14.50 3.13
C ARG A 201 11.63 -15.42 2.89
N HIS A 202 10.60 -15.25 3.69
CA HIS A 202 9.33 -16.00 3.61
C HIS A 202 8.16 -15.09 3.21
N ASP A 203 8.36 -14.20 2.23
CA ASP A 203 7.38 -13.21 1.76
C ASP A 203 7.11 -12.10 2.81
N ALA A 204 6.08 -11.31 2.62
CA ALA A 204 5.72 -10.18 3.48
C ALA A 204 5.44 -10.61 4.93
N ILE A 205 5.69 -9.69 5.85
CA ILE A 205 5.23 -9.78 7.22
C ILE A 205 3.87 -9.11 7.27
N VAL A 206 2.83 -9.89 7.55
CA VAL A 206 1.45 -9.40 7.56
C VAL A 206 0.95 -9.31 8.99
N PHE A 207 0.50 -8.12 9.36
CA PHE A 207 -0.16 -7.83 10.63
C PHE A 207 -1.64 -7.54 10.41
N LYS A 208 -2.46 -7.93 11.38
CA LYS A 208 -3.88 -7.60 11.45
C LYS A 208 -4.15 -6.86 12.75
N TYR A 209 -4.87 -5.73 12.67
CA TYR A 209 -5.41 -4.99 13.81
C TYR A 209 -4.34 -4.57 14.84
N LEU A 210 -3.26 -3.94 14.38
CA LEU A 210 -2.25 -3.35 15.27
C LEU A 210 -2.87 -2.31 16.21
N ASN A 211 -2.27 -2.12 17.38
CA ASN A 211 -2.60 -1.02 18.29
C ASN A 211 -2.14 0.33 17.75
N SER A 212 -1.05 0.30 16.98
CA SER A 212 -0.43 1.48 16.36
C SER A 212 -1.17 1.92 15.12
N ASP A 213 -1.20 3.21 14.89
CA ASP A 213 -1.70 3.88 13.68
C ASP A 213 -0.59 4.62 12.92
N SER A 214 0.66 4.49 13.39
CA SER A 214 1.86 4.91 12.66
C SER A 214 3.08 4.03 12.97
N ILE A 215 4.05 4.08 12.06
CA ILE A 215 5.33 3.39 12.16
C ILE A 215 6.42 4.30 11.61
N LYS A 216 7.53 4.42 12.34
CA LYS A 216 8.72 5.15 11.91
C LYS A 216 9.78 4.21 11.38
N LEU A 217 10.48 4.64 10.34
CA LEU A 217 11.71 4.03 9.86
C LEU A 217 12.88 4.91 10.32
N LYS A 218 13.74 4.37 11.18
CA LYS A 218 14.78 5.12 11.91
C LYS A 218 16.11 4.39 11.94
N THR A 219 17.17 5.12 12.17
CA THR A 219 18.50 4.61 12.53
C THR A 219 19.09 5.42 13.69
N LYS A 220 20.01 4.81 14.46
CA LYS A 220 20.78 5.54 15.49
C LYS A 220 21.97 6.30 14.91
N LYS A 221 22.31 6.03 13.63
CA LYS A 221 23.48 6.62 12.95
C LYS A 221 23.17 7.94 12.26
N SER A 222 21.90 8.28 12.09
CA SER A 222 21.44 9.49 11.43
C SER A 222 20.17 10.01 12.10
N ARG A 223 19.92 11.32 11.89
CA ARG A 223 18.65 11.95 12.26
C ARG A 223 17.57 11.80 11.19
N HIS A 224 17.97 11.41 9.97
CA HIS A 224 17.03 11.27 8.86
C HIS A 224 16.23 9.96 8.98
N GLY A 225 14.96 10.07 8.66
CA GLY A 225 14.02 8.98 8.75
C GLY A 225 12.68 9.34 8.14
N LEU A 226 11.70 8.50 8.34
CA LEU A 226 10.33 8.78 7.93
C LEU A 226 9.33 8.17 8.92
N GLU A 227 8.11 8.69 8.92
CA GLU A 227 6.98 8.14 9.64
C GLU A 227 5.82 7.92 8.66
N VAL A 228 5.36 6.68 8.54
CA VAL A 228 4.12 6.35 7.81
C VAL A 228 2.98 6.29 8.80
N ARG A 229 1.92 7.10 8.57
CA ARG A 229 0.70 7.13 9.36
C ARG A 229 -0.43 6.47 8.57
N PHE A 230 -1.15 5.54 9.21
CA PHE A 230 -2.16 4.72 8.56
C PHE A 230 -3.43 4.55 9.43
N PRO A 231 -4.03 5.62 9.93
CA PRO A 231 -5.19 5.51 10.80
C PRO A 231 -6.34 4.78 10.09
N ARG A 232 -6.98 3.87 10.81
CA ARG A 232 -8.12 3.07 10.34
C ARG A 232 -7.80 2.09 9.20
N PHE A 233 -6.52 1.76 8.95
CA PHE A 233 -6.15 0.62 8.13
C PHE A 233 -6.06 -0.63 8.99
N PRO A 234 -6.89 -1.64 8.77
CA PRO A 234 -6.92 -2.83 9.62
C PRO A 234 -5.77 -3.79 9.40
N PHE A 235 -5.04 -3.65 8.29
CA PHE A 235 -3.94 -4.53 7.91
C PHE A 235 -2.71 -3.71 7.55
N LEU A 236 -1.54 -4.25 7.92
CA LEU A 236 -0.24 -3.69 7.55
C LEU A 236 0.65 -4.80 6.99
N GLY A 237 1.20 -4.58 5.79
CA GLY A 237 2.26 -5.38 5.21
C GLY A 237 3.62 -4.70 5.37
N LEU A 238 4.65 -5.47 5.71
CA LEU A 238 6.05 -5.07 5.59
C LEU A 238 6.73 -6.03 4.64
N TRP A 239 7.43 -5.50 3.62
CA TRP A 239 8.04 -6.35 2.60
C TRP A 239 9.28 -5.72 1.98
N ALA A 240 10.20 -6.56 1.52
CA ALA A 240 11.27 -6.19 0.60
C ALA A 240 11.54 -7.34 -0.37
N ALA A 241 11.97 -7.02 -1.59
CA ALA A 241 12.49 -8.03 -2.49
C ALA A 241 13.82 -8.58 -1.96
N PRO A 242 14.15 -9.87 -2.21
CA PRO A 242 15.42 -10.44 -1.77
C PRO A 242 16.62 -9.59 -2.22
N HIS A 243 17.50 -9.24 -1.30
CA HIS A 243 18.72 -8.47 -1.52
C HIS A 243 18.54 -7.01 -1.96
N ALA A 244 17.32 -6.53 -2.15
CA ALA A 244 17.05 -5.15 -2.56
C ALA A 244 17.30 -4.15 -1.41
N ASP A 245 17.59 -2.92 -1.82
CA ASP A 245 17.87 -1.80 -0.90
C ASP A 245 16.63 -0.91 -0.70
N PHE A 246 15.54 -1.54 -0.26
CA PHE A 246 14.30 -0.87 0.12
C PHE A 246 13.51 -1.68 1.14
N VAL A 247 12.51 -1.05 1.72
CA VAL A 247 11.47 -1.71 2.49
C VAL A 247 10.11 -1.09 2.16
N CYS A 248 9.08 -1.92 1.97
CA CYS A 248 7.70 -1.47 1.84
C CYS A 248 7.04 -1.39 3.20
N ILE A 249 6.24 -0.34 3.39
CA ILE A 249 5.32 -0.18 4.53
C ILE A 249 3.93 0.00 3.92
N GLU A 250 3.10 -1.03 4.00
CA GLU A 250 1.92 -1.19 3.16
C GLU A 250 0.63 -1.14 3.96
N PRO A 251 -0.05 0.01 4.05
CA PRO A 251 -1.36 0.10 4.68
C PRO A 251 -2.47 -0.46 3.77
N TRP A 252 -3.29 -1.38 4.31
CA TRP A 252 -4.33 -2.07 3.53
C TRP A 252 -5.71 -2.01 4.18
N CYS A 253 -6.76 -1.78 3.36
CA CYS A 253 -8.16 -2.04 3.62
C CYS A 253 -8.60 -3.24 2.78
N GLY A 254 -8.33 -4.42 3.27
CA GLY A 254 -8.43 -5.72 2.61
C GLY A 254 -7.13 -6.51 2.73
N ILE A 255 -7.18 -7.79 2.40
CA ILE A 255 -6.06 -8.72 2.57
C ILE A 255 -6.14 -9.81 1.49
N ALA A 256 -5.04 -10.56 1.24
CA ALA A 256 -5.07 -11.74 0.37
C ALA A 256 -6.09 -12.78 0.84
N ASP A 257 -6.54 -13.65 -0.06
CA ASP A 257 -7.40 -14.76 0.30
C ASP A 257 -6.74 -15.68 1.32
N SER A 258 -7.55 -16.30 2.16
CA SER A 258 -7.13 -17.44 2.99
C SER A 258 -6.97 -18.69 2.13
N THR A 259 -6.05 -19.59 2.51
CA THR A 259 -5.91 -20.92 1.88
C THR A 259 -7.20 -21.74 1.94
N SER A 260 -8.06 -21.49 2.93
CA SER A 260 -9.35 -22.17 3.14
C SER A 260 -10.55 -21.44 2.53
N THR A 261 -10.34 -20.35 1.79
CA THR A 261 -11.44 -19.57 1.20
C THR A 261 -12.33 -20.41 0.26
N LYS A 262 -13.60 -20.06 0.19
CA LYS A 262 -14.54 -20.55 -0.83
C LYS A 262 -14.60 -19.61 -2.04
N GLN A 263 -13.75 -18.59 -2.09
CA GLN A 263 -13.60 -17.63 -3.18
C GLN A 263 -14.84 -16.75 -3.44
N GLU A 264 -15.83 -16.73 -2.56
CA GLU A 264 -16.96 -15.80 -2.66
C GLU A 264 -16.52 -14.38 -2.28
N LEU A 265 -16.61 -13.43 -3.23
CA LEU A 265 -16.15 -12.05 -3.03
C LEU A 265 -16.79 -11.39 -1.81
N ILE A 266 -18.08 -11.61 -1.62
CA ILE A 266 -18.87 -11.01 -0.53
C ILE A 266 -18.43 -11.49 0.86
N ASN A 267 -17.76 -12.64 0.94
CA ASN A 267 -17.29 -13.26 2.17
C ASN A 267 -15.78 -13.14 2.35
N LYS A 268 -15.10 -12.39 1.46
CA LYS A 268 -13.65 -12.20 1.53
C LYS A 268 -13.28 -11.42 2.79
N GLU A 269 -12.25 -11.88 3.52
CA GLU A 269 -11.75 -11.18 4.71
C GLU A 269 -11.35 -9.73 4.38
N GLY A 270 -11.83 -8.79 5.17
CA GLY A 270 -11.50 -7.37 5.04
C GLY A 270 -12.07 -6.68 3.82
N ILE A 271 -13.03 -7.32 3.11
CA ILE A 271 -13.71 -6.68 1.96
C ILE A 271 -14.53 -5.47 2.42
N ASN A 272 -14.44 -4.38 1.69
CA ASN A 272 -15.28 -3.19 1.90
C ASN A 272 -16.53 -3.30 1.05
N LEU A 273 -17.64 -2.77 1.58
CA LEU A 273 -18.95 -2.72 0.91
C LEU A 273 -19.36 -1.26 0.73
N LEU A 274 -19.82 -0.91 -0.49
CA LEU A 274 -20.50 0.35 -0.78
C LEU A 274 -21.84 0.07 -1.43
N THR A 275 -22.91 0.64 -0.88
CA THR A 275 -24.20 0.66 -1.57
C THR A 275 -24.18 1.68 -2.71
N PRO A 276 -25.14 1.64 -3.67
CA PRO A 276 -25.21 2.60 -4.77
C PRO A 276 -25.13 4.05 -4.33
N GLY A 277 -24.27 4.82 -4.99
CA GLY A 277 -24.03 6.23 -4.71
C GLY A 277 -23.22 6.53 -3.44
N GLN A 278 -22.81 5.52 -2.67
CA GLN A 278 -21.96 5.72 -1.51
C GLN A 278 -20.48 5.85 -1.89
N GLU A 279 -19.77 6.58 -1.03
CA GLU A 279 -18.33 6.85 -1.14
C GLU A 279 -17.59 6.26 0.07
N PHE A 280 -16.40 5.71 -0.19
CA PHE A 280 -15.43 5.30 0.81
C PHE A 280 -14.22 6.22 0.73
N GLU A 281 -13.77 6.73 1.87
CA GLU A 281 -12.55 7.52 1.97
C GLU A 281 -11.55 6.86 2.93
N ARG A 282 -10.27 6.80 2.51
CA ARG A 282 -9.17 6.35 3.36
C ARG A 282 -7.90 7.11 3.02
N LYS A 283 -7.15 7.52 4.06
CA LYS A 283 -5.92 8.29 3.91
C LYS A 283 -4.80 7.66 4.73
N TRP A 284 -3.64 7.54 4.11
CA TRP A 284 -2.36 7.36 4.78
C TRP A 284 -1.44 8.53 4.45
N SER A 285 -0.39 8.71 5.22
CA SER A 285 0.58 9.78 4.94
C SER A 285 1.99 9.34 5.30
N VAL A 286 2.96 10.06 4.76
CA VAL A 286 4.36 9.90 5.11
C VAL A 286 4.97 11.27 5.44
N VAL A 287 5.54 11.37 6.65
CA VAL A 287 6.35 12.51 7.10
C VAL A 287 7.80 12.15 6.93
N VAL A 288 8.59 12.98 6.27
CA VAL A 288 10.04 12.78 6.09
C VAL A 288 10.83 13.81 6.90
N TYR A 289 11.97 13.41 7.42
CA TYR A 289 12.82 14.28 8.26
C TYR A 289 14.28 13.87 8.21
#